data_89a09ba1d938136a7f5b2d5f76a52914
#
_entry.id   89a09ba1d938136a7f5b2d5f76a52914
#
_cell.length_a   1.000
_cell.length_b   1.000
_cell.length_c   1.000
_cell.angle_alpha   90.00
_cell.angle_beta   90.00
_cell.angle_gamma   90.00
#
_symmetry.space_group_name_H-M   'P 1'
#
loop_
_entity.id
_entity.type
_entity.pdbx_description
1 polymer ?
#
loop_
_entity_poly.entity_id
_entity_poly.type
_entity_poly.pdbx_seq_one_letter_code
_entity_poly.pdbx_strand_id
1 'polypeptide(L)'
;MRIARTSLFALSLLALAALSGPVLPQHVEAATQTFAQWVERFWPVAKAVGITRETYDKAFKGMTPDPKVIEAASFQPEYVKPIGEYIDRVVSDKRIATGKQMLEQNKDLLDGIEKRYGVDRTILVAIWGVESNYGTQPGDMNVIRSLATLAYYNIKAAFARQQLIVALKIVQHGDIPVDQMNGSWAGAMGHTQFIPTTYQKFAVDYDGDGKRNIWSDVPDALASTASYLRHAGWQPGQTWGYEVTLLKGFNVKRVSDKTLKPVGDWQKLGFTRANGEPFPHPGDKASLLAPAGANGPVFLVLNNFQSIMHYNVAISYALGVGHLSDRLKGYGPFVHPWPTDENHLALDQRIELQKLLVAKGLLVGDADGVIGPATLEAVKSFQRSKSLPVDGFPSRTILELLRKEG
;
A
#
# COMPACT_ATOMS: atom_id res chain seq x y z
N MET A 1 42.74 21.40 1.82
CA MET A 1 41.50 22.10 2.23
C MET A 1 40.32 21.24 1.82
N ARG A 2 39.76 20.54 2.78
CA ARG A 2 38.68 19.53 2.58
C ARG A 2 37.34 20.24 2.73
N ILE A 3 36.42 20.05 1.80
CA ILE A 3 35.00 20.33 2.05
C ILE A 3 34.21 19.07 1.68
N ALA A 4 33.77 18.39 2.72
CA ALA A 4 32.82 17.29 2.66
C ALA A 4 31.42 17.88 2.43
N ARG A 5 30.69 17.40 1.42
CA ARG A 5 29.26 17.66 1.26
C ARG A 5 28.51 16.37 1.58
N THR A 6 28.02 16.29 2.80
CA THR A 6 27.01 15.35 3.24
C THR A 6 25.64 15.88 2.81
N SER A 7 24.99 15.20 1.91
CA SER A 7 23.60 15.46 1.57
C SER A 7 22.71 14.46 2.30
N LEU A 8 22.17 14.87 3.44
CA LEU A 8 21.05 14.20 4.09
C LEU A 8 19.78 14.53 3.29
N PHE A 9 19.18 13.53 2.65
CA PHE A 9 17.77 13.58 2.26
C PHE A 9 16.94 12.91 3.34
N ALA A 10 16.48 13.71 4.31
CA ALA A 10 15.44 13.34 5.23
C ALA A 10 14.08 13.62 4.55
N LEU A 11 13.34 12.58 4.16
CA LEU A 11 11.91 12.72 3.87
C LEU A 11 11.18 12.78 5.21
N SER A 12 10.88 13.99 5.65
CA SER A 12 10.04 14.28 6.81
C SER A 12 8.58 13.94 6.49
N LEU A 13 8.07 12.86 7.09
CA LEU A 13 6.65 12.73 7.36
C LEU A 13 6.29 13.83 8.39
N LEU A 14 5.52 14.82 7.98
CA LEU A 14 4.92 15.80 8.87
C LEU A 14 3.85 15.11 9.73
N ALA A 15 4.21 14.80 10.97
CA ALA A 15 3.25 14.52 12.02
C ALA A 15 2.54 15.82 12.38
N LEU A 16 1.29 15.99 11.99
CA LEU A 16 0.41 17.02 12.54
C LEU A 16 -0.11 16.51 13.89
N ALA A 17 0.36 17.10 14.97
CA ALA A 17 -0.24 16.94 16.28
C ALA A 17 -1.66 17.52 16.26
N ALA A 18 -2.67 16.68 16.39
CA ALA A 18 -4.05 17.09 16.61
C ALA A 18 -4.42 16.87 18.08
N LEU A 19 -4.90 17.92 18.72
CA LEU A 19 -5.42 17.95 20.07
C LEU A 19 -6.60 16.96 20.22
N SER A 20 -6.47 16.03 21.16
CA SER A 20 -7.46 15.03 21.47
C SER A 20 -8.64 15.64 22.26
N GLY A 21 -9.79 15.78 21.58
CA GLY A 21 -11.11 15.85 22.21
C GLY A 21 -11.85 14.51 22.02
N PRO A 22 -12.90 14.21 22.83
CA PRO A 22 -13.64 12.97 22.69
C PRO A 22 -14.29 12.90 21.31
N VAL A 23 -14.06 11.78 20.59
CA VAL A 23 -14.70 11.51 19.30
C VAL A 23 -16.16 11.17 19.58
N LEU A 24 -16.98 12.22 19.64
CA LEU A 24 -18.41 12.09 19.32
C LEU A 24 -18.51 11.71 17.84
N PRO A 25 -19.56 10.95 17.40
CA PRO A 25 -19.76 10.73 15.98
C PRO A 25 -19.71 12.12 15.32
N GLN A 26 -18.74 12.32 14.41
CA GLN A 26 -18.62 13.58 13.70
C GLN A 26 -19.93 13.76 12.93
N HIS A 27 -20.84 14.52 13.51
CA HIS A 27 -21.86 15.18 12.72
C HIS A 27 -21.07 15.92 11.64
N VAL A 28 -21.29 15.55 10.39
CA VAL A 28 -20.84 16.31 9.23
C VAL A 28 -21.36 17.71 9.46
N GLU A 29 -20.50 18.60 9.96
CA GLU A 29 -20.84 20.00 10.17
C GLU A 29 -21.35 20.50 8.83
N ALA A 30 -22.61 20.88 8.77
CA ALA A 30 -23.22 21.38 7.56
C ALA A 30 -22.31 22.51 7.06
N ALA A 31 -21.71 22.32 5.90
CA ALA A 31 -20.76 23.26 5.36
C ALA A 31 -21.40 24.64 5.35
N THR A 32 -20.78 25.64 5.98
CA THR A 32 -21.25 27.03 6.06
C THR A 32 -21.36 27.68 4.68
N GLN A 33 -21.06 26.97 3.62
CA GLN A 33 -21.08 27.41 2.21
C GLN A 33 -21.60 26.28 1.31
N THR A 34 -22.23 26.63 0.20
CA THR A 34 -22.62 25.67 -0.83
C THR A 34 -21.38 25.11 -1.55
N PHE A 35 -21.50 23.94 -2.20
CA PHE A 35 -20.42 23.38 -2.99
C PHE A 35 -19.95 24.32 -4.11
N ALA A 36 -20.88 25.01 -4.78
CA ALA A 36 -20.55 26.01 -5.80
C ALA A 36 -19.71 27.17 -5.23
N GLN A 37 -20.05 27.67 -4.04
CA GLN A 37 -19.26 28.69 -3.35
C GLN A 37 -17.88 28.16 -2.95
N TRP A 38 -17.78 26.88 -2.54
CA TRP A 38 -16.51 26.24 -2.24
C TRP A 38 -15.64 26.13 -3.50
N VAL A 39 -16.20 25.74 -4.64
CA VAL A 39 -15.48 25.69 -5.92
C VAL A 39 -14.92 27.07 -6.28
N GLU A 40 -15.71 28.14 -6.18
CA GLU A 40 -15.21 29.50 -6.48
C GLU A 40 -14.10 29.94 -5.50
N ARG A 41 -14.20 29.58 -4.23
CA ARG A 41 -13.15 29.86 -3.23
C ARG A 41 -11.87 29.02 -3.44
N PHE A 42 -11.96 27.85 -4.06
CA PHE A 42 -10.83 27.01 -4.37
C PHE A 42 -10.05 27.47 -5.61
N TRP A 43 -10.70 28.25 -6.49
CA TRP A 43 -10.08 28.78 -7.72
C TRP A 43 -8.74 29.51 -7.48
N PRO A 44 -8.59 30.48 -6.55
CA PRO A 44 -7.32 31.15 -6.31
C PRO A 44 -6.18 30.20 -5.99
N VAL A 45 -6.46 29.08 -5.29
CA VAL A 45 -5.46 28.05 -4.98
C VAL A 45 -5.04 27.31 -6.24
N ALA A 46 -5.99 26.92 -7.09
CA ALA A 46 -5.70 26.27 -8.36
C ALA A 46 -4.94 27.19 -9.31
N LYS A 47 -5.36 28.47 -9.42
CA LYS A 47 -4.69 29.49 -10.24
C LYS A 47 -3.26 29.71 -9.82
N ALA A 48 -2.98 29.77 -8.50
CA ALA A 48 -1.63 30.01 -7.98
C ALA A 48 -0.60 28.94 -8.38
N VAL A 49 -1.06 27.72 -8.72
CA VAL A 49 -0.21 26.61 -9.16
C VAL A 49 -0.28 26.34 -10.66
N GLY A 50 -0.85 27.29 -11.43
CA GLY A 50 -0.82 27.32 -12.89
C GLY A 50 -1.98 26.61 -13.58
N ILE A 51 -3.08 26.30 -12.87
CA ILE A 51 -4.30 25.81 -13.52
C ILE A 51 -4.96 26.95 -14.29
N THR A 52 -5.31 26.73 -15.56
CA THR A 52 -6.03 27.70 -16.39
C THR A 52 -7.50 27.75 -15.99
N ARG A 53 -8.14 28.92 -16.21
CA ARG A 53 -9.58 29.07 -15.93
C ARG A 53 -10.40 28.12 -16.81
N GLU A 54 -10.00 27.92 -18.04
CA GLU A 54 -10.65 27.00 -18.99
C GLU A 54 -10.67 25.56 -18.43
N THR A 55 -9.49 25.04 -18.03
CA THR A 55 -9.40 23.69 -17.43
C THR A 55 -10.26 23.58 -16.17
N TYR A 56 -10.21 24.62 -15.33
CA TYR A 56 -10.96 24.64 -14.08
C TYR A 56 -12.46 24.61 -14.33
N ASP A 57 -12.96 25.50 -15.19
CA ASP A 57 -14.39 25.58 -15.54
C ASP A 57 -14.88 24.29 -16.19
N LYS A 58 -14.10 23.70 -17.09
CA LYS A 58 -14.41 22.41 -17.71
C LYS A 58 -14.50 21.29 -16.66
N ALA A 59 -13.55 21.28 -15.70
CA ALA A 59 -13.49 20.24 -14.67
C ALA A 59 -14.68 20.30 -13.70
N PHE A 60 -15.13 21.51 -13.35
CA PHE A 60 -16.20 21.71 -12.36
C PHE A 60 -17.58 21.98 -12.97
N LYS A 61 -17.71 21.95 -14.30
CA LYS A 61 -18.97 22.24 -14.99
C LYS A 61 -20.10 21.33 -14.52
N GLY A 62 -21.13 21.92 -13.89
CA GLY A 62 -22.31 21.19 -13.41
C GLY A 62 -22.03 20.19 -12.28
N MET A 63 -20.84 20.23 -11.67
CA MET A 63 -20.44 19.28 -10.65
C MET A 63 -21.20 19.51 -9.33
N THR A 64 -21.63 18.42 -8.74
CA THR A 64 -22.15 18.34 -7.37
C THR A 64 -21.37 17.30 -6.58
N PRO A 65 -21.31 17.39 -5.24
CA PRO A 65 -20.70 16.35 -4.43
C PRO A 65 -21.28 14.97 -4.75
N ASP A 66 -20.46 13.92 -4.59
CA ASP A 66 -20.91 12.56 -4.80
C ASP A 66 -21.25 11.90 -3.45
N PRO A 67 -22.52 11.55 -3.19
CA PRO A 67 -22.91 10.89 -1.94
C PRO A 67 -22.23 9.53 -1.74
N LYS A 68 -21.94 8.81 -2.83
CA LYS A 68 -21.23 7.51 -2.77
C LYS A 68 -19.82 7.65 -2.23
N VAL A 69 -19.17 8.79 -2.48
CA VAL A 69 -17.82 9.07 -1.91
C VAL A 69 -17.89 9.19 -0.39
N ILE A 70 -18.94 9.85 0.12
CA ILE A 70 -19.14 10.02 1.57
C ILE A 70 -19.42 8.68 2.24
N GLU A 71 -20.30 7.88 1.62
CA GLU A 71 -20.61 6.53 2.08
C GLU A 71 -19.35 5.64 2.10
N ALA A 72 -18.59 5.61 1.01
CA ALA A 72 -17.35 4.83 0.91
C ALA A 72 -16.28 5.31 1.90
N ALA A 73 -16.19 6.62 2.16
CA ALA A 73 -15.25 7.16 3.13
C ALA A 73 -15.60 6.80 4.57
N SER A 74 -16.89 6.56 4.86
CA SER A 74 -17.37 6.13 6.18
C SER A 74 -17.19 4.65 6.43
N PHE A 75 -17.02 3.85 5.37
CA PHE A 75 -16.91 2.40 5.43
C PHE A 75 -15.64 1.92 4.70
N GLN A 76 -14.64 1.46 5.44
CA GLN A 76 -13.40 0.89 4.89
C GLN A 76 -13.30 -0.62 5.20
N PRO A 77 -13.94 -1.49 4.41
CA PRO A 77 -13.95 -2.95 4.66
C PRO A 77 -12.60 -3.62 4.46
N GLU A 78 -11.67 -2.98 3.76
CA GLU A 78 -10.41 -3.57 3.30
C GLU A 78 -9.40 -3.84 4.44
N TYR A 79 -9.59 -3.20 5.59
CA TYR A 79 -8.72 -3.34 6.76
C TYR A 79 -9.26 -4.32 7.82
N VAL A 80 -10.35 -5.02 7.53
CA VAL A 80 -11.10 -5.81 8.53
C VAL A 80 -10.70 -7.27 8.54
N LYS A 81 -10.13 -7.80 7.45
CA LYS A 81 -9.92 -9.25 7.29
C LYS A 81 -8.57 -9.74 7.80
N PRO A 82 -8.52 -10.96 8.40
CA PRO A 82 -7.27 -11.65 8.69
C PRO A 82 -6.36 -11.75 7.45
N ILE A 83 -5.03 -11.73 7.66
CA ILE A 83 -4.06 -11.75 6.55
C ILE A 83 -4.27 -12.98 5.66
N GLY A 84 -4.55 -14.15 6.23
CA GLY A 84 -4.83 -15.37 5.49
C GLY A 84 -6.01 -15.21 4.52
N GLU A 85 -7.16 -14.72 5.01
CA GLU A 85 -8.33 -14.47 4.17
C GLU A 85 -8.06 -13.43 3.07
N TYR A 86 -7.27 -12.40 3.37
CA TYR A 86 -6.86 -11.42 2.37
C TYR A 86 -6.06 -12.10 1.25
N ILE A 87 -5.05 -12.92 1.63
CA ILE A 87 -4.19 -13.63 0.68
C ILE A 87 -4.99 -14.61 -0.16
N ASP A 88 -5.87 -15.42 0.43
CA ASP A 88 -6.72 -16.36 -0.28
C ASP A 88 -7.62 -15.65 -1.32
N ARG A 89 -8.13 -14.47 -0.97
CA ARG A 89 -8.92 -13.65 -1.89
C ARG A 89 -8.10 -13.10 -3.06
N VAL A 90 -6.89 -12.57 -2.78
CA VAL A 90 -6.08 -11.93 -3.82
C VAL A 90 -5.25 -12.92 -4.63
N VAL A 91 -5.01 -14.14 -4.12
CA VAL A 91 -4.24 -15.20 -4.79
C VAL A 91 -5.16 -16.37 -5.19
N SER A 92 -6.37 -16.06 -5.65
CA SER A 92 -7.34 -17.07 -6.09
C SER A 92 -6.92 -17.74 -7.40
N ASP A 93 -7.35 -19.00 -7.60
CA ASP A 93 -7.06 -19.77 -8.84
C ASP A 93 -7.49 -19.01 -10.10
N LYS A 94 -8.64 -18.33 -10.05
CA LYS A 94 -9.11 -17.50 -11.16
C LYS A 94 -8.12 -16.38 -11.47
N ARG A 95 -7.62 -15.67 -10.44
CA ARG A 95 -6.65 -14.58 -10.64
C ARG A 95 -5.31 -15.11 -11.15
N ILE A 96 -4.86 -16.25 -10.66
CA ILE A 96 -3.63 -16.91 -11.14
C ILE A 96 -3.78 -17.29 -12.63
N ALA A 97 -4.90 -17.93 -13.01
CA ALA A 97 -5.15 -18.31 -14.38
C ALA A 97 -5.19 -17.10 -15.32
N THR A 98 -5.94 -16.04 -14.93
CA THR A 98 -5.98 -14.80 -15.71
C THR A 98 -4.61 -14.14 -15.79
N GLY A 99 -3.85 -14.09 -14.70
CA GLY A 99 -2.52 -13.50 -14.69
C GLY A 99 -1.52 -14.23 -15.59
N LYS A 100 -1.58 -15.56 -15.66
CA LYS A 100 -0.78 -16.35 -16.62
C LYS A 100 -1.15 -16.01 -18.06
N GLN A 101 -2.45 -15.85 -18.34
CA GLN A 101 -2.92 -15.39 -19.65
C GLN A 101 -2.40 -13.98 -19.98
N MET A 102 -2.42 -13.05 -19.02
CA MET A 102 -1.88 -11.69 -19.21
C MET A 102 -0.37 -11.69 -19.46
N LEU A 103 0.39 -12.55 -18.78
CA LEU A 103 1.83 -12.73 -19.04
C LEU A 103 2.10 -13.17 -20.47
N GLU A 104 1.32 -14.10 -20.99
CA GLU A 104 1.47 -14.60 -22.35
C GLU A 104 1.04 -13.56 -23.39
N GLN A 105 -0.13 -12.97 -23.21
CA GLN A 105 -0.67 -11.97 -24.15
C GLN A 105 0.19 -10.70 -24.26
N ASN A 106 0.89 -10.33 -23.19
CA ASN A 106 1.71 -9.13 -23.13
C ASN A 106 3.21 -9.47 -23.09
N LYS A 107 3.61 -10.65 -23.57
CA LYS A 107 4.98 -11.14 -23.41
C LYS A 107 6.03 -10.14 -23.89
N ASP A 108 5.95 -9.68 -25.12
CA ASP A 108 6.96 -8.79 -25.72
C ASP A 108 7.00 -7.41 -25.04
N LEU A 109 5.85 -6.88 -24.64
CA LEU A 109 5.72 -5.67 -23.84
C LEU A 109 6.43 -5.83 -22.49
N LEU A 110 6.12 -6.92 -21.78
CA LEU A 110 6.69 -7.18 -20.47
C LEU A 110 8.20 -7.47 -20.54
N ASP A 111 8.67 -8.13 -21.59
CA ASP A 111 10.10 -8.32 -21.86
C ASP A 111 10.82 -6.98 -22.04
N GLY A 112 10.20 -6.04 -22.76
CA GLY A 112 10.71 -4.70 -22.96
C GLY A 112 10.75 -3.87 -21.67
N ILE A 113 9.67 -3.92 -20.87
CA ILE A 113 9.57 -3.19 -19.60
C ILE A 113 10.58 -3.76 -18.59
N GLU A 114 10.65 -5.09 -18.43
CA GLU A 114 11.58 -5.74 -17.53
C GLU A 114 13.03 -5.41 -17.88
N LYS A 115 13.39 -5.45 -19.16
CA LYS A 115 14.72 -5.04 -19.65
C LYS A 115 15.02 -3.57 -19.33
N ARG A 116 14.04 -2.66 -19.49
CA ARG A 116 14.23 -1.21 -19.30
C ARG A 116 14.32 -0.82 -17.84
N TYR A 117 13.49 -1.42 -16.98
CA TYR A 117 13.35 -1.01 -15.58
C TYR A 117 13.98 -1.98 -14.59
N GLY A 118 14.29 -3.21 -14.98
CA GLY A 118 14.83 -4.26 -14.12
C GLY A 118 13.82 -4.82 -13.13
N VAL A 119 12.54 -4.57 -13.33
CA VAL A 119 11.46 -5.06 -12.46
C VAL A 119 10.87 -6.33 -13.06
N ASP A 120 10.79 -7.37 -12.25
CA ASP A 120 10.24 -8.66 -12.63
C ASP A 120 8.79 -8.52 -13.16
N ARG A 121 8.55 -9.04 -14.37
CA ARG A 121 7.25 -8.97 -15.04
C ARG A 121 6.10 -9.58 -14.24
N THR A 122 6.38 -10.65 -13.47
CA THR A 122 5.33 -11.30 -12.67
C THR A 122 4.88 -10.43 -11.51
N ILE A 123 5.75 -9.57 -10.97
CA ILE A 123 5.38 -8.55 -9.97
C ILE A 123 4.49 -7.48 -10.60
N LEU A 124 4.81 -7.02 -11.81
CA LEU A 124 3.98 -6.02 -12.52
C LEU A 124 2.57 -6.57 -12.77
N VAL A 125 2.48 -7.80 -13.26
CA VAL A 125 1.19 -8.48 -13.51
C VAL A 125 0.47 -8.78 -12.20
N ALA A 126 1.18 -9.12 -11.12
CA ALA A 126 0.57 -9.34 -9.81
C ALA A 126 -0.05 -8.04 -9.25
N ILE A 127 0.66 -6.90 -9.32
CA ILE A 127 0.11 -5.59 -8.92
C ILE A 127 -1.11 -5.26 -9.78
N TRP A 128 -1.03 -5.39 -11.09
CA TRP A 128 -2.15 -5.15 -11.99
C TRP A 128 -3.38 -6.02 -11.63
N GLY A 129 -3.14 -7.29 -11.30
CA GLY A 129 -4.21 -8.20 -10.85
C GLY A 129 -4.83 -7.80 -9.51
N VAL A 130 -4.01 -7.37 -8.54
CA VAL A 130 -4.50 -6.99 -7.21
C VAL A 130 -5.24 -5.66 -7.26
N GLU A 131 -4.72 -4.67 -8.01
CA GLU A 131 -5.24 -3.30 -8.03
C GLU A 131 -6.56 -3.18 -8.81
N SER A 132 -6.65 -3.77 -9.99
CA SER A 132 -7.81 -3.56 -10.87
C SER A 132 -8.35 -4.84 -11.50
N ASN A 133 -7.95 -6.02 -10.98
CA ASN A 133 -8.30 -7.29 -11.61
C ASN A 133 -7.96 -7.30 -13.11
N TYR A 134 -6.73 -6.95 -13.42
CA TYR A 134 -6.19 -6.82 -14.79
C TYR A 134 -6.94 -5.79 -15.66
N GLY A 135 -7.27 -4.66 -15.07
CA GLY A 135 -7.95 -3.56 -15.75
C GLY A 135 -9.46 -3.72 -15.90
N THR A 136 -10.05 -4.81 -15.40
CA THR A 136 -11.52 -5.01 -15.49
C THR A 136 -12.28 -4.26 -14.40
N GLN A 137 -11.60 -3.79 -13.34
CA GLN A 137 -12.18 -3.08 -12.20
C GLN A 137 -11.31 -1.88 -11.79
N PRO A 138 -11.10 -0.88 -12.67
CA PRO A 138 -10.24 0.26 -12.37
C PRO A 138 -10.93 1.34 -11.50
N GLY A 139 -12.21 1.12 -11.14
CA GLY A 139 -13.08 2.12 -10.52
C GLY A 139 -13.85 2.92 -11.59
N ASP A 140 -15.05 3.37 -11.21
CA ASP A 140 -16.02 4.04 -12.07
C ASP A 140 -16.38 5.46 -11.60
N MET A 141 -15.74 5.92 -10.51
CA MET A 141 -15.99 7.25 -9.95
C MET A 141 -15.07 8.29 -10.60
N ASN A 142 -15.62 9.45 -10.99
CA ASN A 142 -14.78 10.52 -11.51
C ASN A 142 -13.86 11.05 -10.40
N VAL A 143 -12.56 10.97 -10.60
CA VAL A 143 -11.52 11.27 -9.60
C VAL A 143 -11.56 12.72 -9.13
N ILE A 144 -11.80 13.67 -10.06
CA ILE A 144 -11.89 15.10 -9.70
C ILE A 144 -13.10 15.32 -8.79
N ARG A 145 -14.26 14.73 -9.15
CA ARG A 145 -15.48 14.82 -8.33
C ARG A 145 -15.29 14.17 -6.96
N SER A 146 -14.66 13.00 -6.91
CA SER A 146 -14.36 12.30 -5.66
C SER A 146 -13.50 13.14 -4.73
N LEU A 147 -12.37 13.65 -5.24
CA LEU A 147 -11.45 14.46 -4.46
C LEU A 147 -12.04 15.81 -4.04
N ALA A 148 -12.85 16.45 -4.90
CA ALA A 148 -13.57 17.67 -4.58
C ALA A 148 -14.61 17.42 -3.47
N THR A 149 -15.33 16.29 -3.53
CA THR A 149 -16.29 15.89 -2.48
C THR A 149 -15.60 15.72 -1.14
N LEU A 150 -14.49 14.94 -1.09
CA LEU A 150 -13.71 14.75 0.14
C LEU A 150 -13.21 16.09 0.70
N ALA A 151 -12.66 16.96 -0.17
CA ALA A 151 -12.13 18.26 0.25
C ALA A 151 -13.22 19.21 0.77
N TYR A 152 -14.41 19.18 0.15
CA TYR A 152 -15.56 19.99 0.56
C TYR A 152 -16.11 19.56 1.93
N TYR A 153 -16.27 18.25 2.16
CA TYR A 153 -16.76 17.72 3.43
C TYR A 153 -15.68 17.59 4.50
N ASN A 154 -14.50 18.15 4.27
CA ASN A 154 -13.37 18.08 5.19
C ASN A 154 -12.89 16.67 5.57
N ILE A 155 -13.14 15.70 4.70
CA ILE A 155 -12.70 14.32 4.86
C ILE A 155 -11.28 14.20 4.29
N LYS A 156 -10.27 13.96 5.15
CA LYS A 156 -8.86 13.96 4.73
C LYS A 156 -8.51 15.17 3.85
N ALA A 157 -9.00 16.35 4.21
CA ALA A 157 -9.07 17.53 3.35
C ALA A 157 -7.72 17.99 2.79
N ALA A 158 -6.64 17.92 3.58
CA ALA A 158 -5.30 18.28 3.10
C ALA A 158 -4.85 17.37 1.96
N PHE A 159 -5.01 16.06 2.14
CA PHE A 159 -4.75 15.06 1.10
C PHE A 159 -5.63 15.30 -0.12
N ALA A 160 -6.94 15.39 0.06
CA ALA A 160 -7.89 15.54 -1.04
C ALA A 160 -7.61 16.81 -1.88
N ARG A 161 -7.32 17.95 -1.25
CA ARG A 161 -6.95 19.19 -1.95
C ARG A 161 -5.65 19.06 -2.74
N GLN A 162 -4.64 18.41 -2.15
CA GLN A 162 -3.37 18.16 -2.84
C GLN A 162 -3.58 17.29 -4.07
N GLN A 163 -4.30 16.16 -3.91
CA GLN A 163 -4.57 15.27 -5.04
C GLN A 163 -5.43 15.94 -6.11
N LEU A 164 -6.43 16.74 -5.72
CA LEU A 164 -7.30 17.48 -6.64
C LEU A 164 -6.50 18.46 -7.53
N ILE A 165 -5.58 19.22 -6.95
CA ILE A 165 -4.70 20.11 -7.70
C ILE A 165 -3.90 19.33 -8.75
N VAL A 166 -3.35 18.19 -8.37
CA VAL A 166 -2.57 17.38 -9.30
C VAL A 166 -3.45 16.73 -10.36
N ALA A 167 -4.66 16.28 -10.01
CA ALA A 167 -5.64 15.77 -10.96
C ALA A 167 -5.99 16.83 -12.04
N LEU A 168 -6.20 18.08 -11.63
CA LEU A 168 -6.40 19.19 -12.57
C LEU A 168 -5.19 19.42 -13.49
N LYS A 169 -3.96 19.28 -12.99
CA LYS A 169 -2.74 19.37 -13.82
C LYS A 169 -2.66 18.25 -14.86
N ILE A 170 -3.04 17.04 -14.49
CA ILE A 170 -3.06 15.87 -15.41
C ILE A 170 -4.02 16.14 -16.56
N VAL A 171 -5.23 16.61 -16.27
CA VAL A 171 -6.22 16.99 -17.31
C VAL A 171 -5.72 18.15 -18.14
N GLN A 172 -5.13 19.17 -17.54
CA GLN A 172 -4.58 20.32 -18.25
C GLN A 172 -3.45 19.97 -19.22
N HIS A 173 -2.65 18.98 -18.84
CA HIS A 173 -1.58 18.44 -19.70
C HIS A 173 -2.13 17.68 -20.90
N GLY A 174 -3.36 17.14 -20.79
CA GLY A 174 -4.02 16.42 -21.90
C GLY A 174 -3.81 14.90 -21.84
N ASP A 175 -3.26 14.36 -20.76
CA ASP A 175 -3.05 12.90 -20.59
C ASP A 175 -4.39 12.14 -20.59
N ILE A 176 -5.45 12.75 -20.07
CA ILE A 176 -6.80 12.17 -20.02
C ILE A 176 -7.88 13.28 -20.04
N PRO A 177 -9.01 13.11 -20.73
CA PRO A 177 -10.16 14.01 -20.61
C PRO A 177 -10.80 13.95 -19.21
N VAL A 178 -11.42 15.08 -18.78
CA VAL A 178 -12.10 15.19 -17.46
C VAL A 178 -13.10 14.07 -17.21
N ASP A 179 -13.92 13.77 -18.21
CA ASP A 179 -15.00 12.76 -18.15
C ASP A 179 -14.50 11.33 -18.17
N GLN A 180 -13.26 11.10 -18.57
CA GLN A 180 -12.62 9.78 -18.59
C GLN A 180 -11.67 9.55 -17.42
N MET A 181 -11.40 10.57 -16.58
CA MET A 181 -10.54 10.44 -15.41
C MET A 181 -11.27 9.69 -14.28
N ASN A 182 -11.49 8.40 -14.49
CA ASN A 182 -12.19 7.53 -13.57
C ASN A 182 -11.21 6.77 -12.67
N GLY A 183 -11.72 6.35 -11.49
CA GLY A 183 -10.93 5.63 -10.49
C GLY A 183 -11.74 5.33 -9.24
N SER A 184 -11.06 5.23 -8.10
CA SER A 184 -11.69 4.98 -6.82
C SER A 184 -12.26 6.26 -6.18
N TRP A 185 -13.09 6.06 -5.14
CA TRP A 185 -13.62 7.15 -4.32
C TRP A 185 -12.54 8.02 -3.66
N ALA A 186 -11.35 7.47 -3.44
CA ALA A 186 -10.21 8.14 -2.80
C ALA A 186 -9.19 8.69 -3.81
N GLY A 187 -9.47 8.61 -5.12
CA GLY A 187 -8.63 9.19 -6.16
C GLY A 187 -7.55 8.28 -6.72
N ALA A 188 -7.58 6.98 -6.47
CA ALA A 188 -6.71 6.01 -7.14
C ALA A 188 -7.22 5.75 -8.56
N MET A 189 -6.33 5.72 -9.56
CA MET A 189 -6.64 5.84 -10.97
C MET A 189 -6.10 4.69 -11.82
N GLY A 190 -6.91 4.27 -12.79
CA GLY A 190 -6.50 3.42 -13.89
C GLY A 190 -6.16 1.98 -13.50
N HIS A 191 -5.44 1.31 -14.39
CA HIS A 191 -5.07 -0.10 -14.28
C HIS A 191 -4.30 -0.46 -13.01
N THR A 192 -3.48 0.45 -12.52
CA THR A 192 -2.53 0.21 -11.41
C THR A 192 -2.78 1.12 -10.20
N GLN A 193 -3.93 1.80 -10.18
CA GLN A 193 -4.46 2.55 -9.04
C GLN A 193 -3.50 3.59 -8.47
N PHE A 194 -2.82 4.36 -9.34
CA PHE A 194 -2.01 5.49 -8.91
C PHE A 194 -2.88 6.64 -8.41
N ILE A 195 -2.54 7.21 -7.25
CA ILE A 195 -3.09 8.52 -6.87
C ILE A 195 -2.45 9.63 -7.73
N PRO A 196 -3.09 10.80 -7.91
CA PRO A 196 -2.60 11.87 -8.79
C PRO A 196 -1.14 12.27 -8.55
N THR A 197 -0.71 12.39 -7.29
CA THR A 197 0.70 12.75 -6.98
C THR A 197 1.68 11.65 -7.37
N THR A 198 1.32 10.38 -7.23
CA THR A 198 2.12 9.24 -7.70
C THR A 198 2.21 9.25 -9.21
N TYR A 199 1.09 9.46 -9.89
CA TYR A 199 1.02 9.61 -11.33
C TYR A 199 1.95 10.73 -11.83
N GLN A 200 1.82 11.93 -11.27
CA GLN A 200 2.63 13.08 -11.68
C GLN A 200 4.13 12.78 -11.60
N LYS A 201 4.54 11.99 -10.61
CA LYS A 201 5.96 11.72 -10.33
C LYS A 201 6.52 10.55 -11.13
N PHE A 202 5.72 9.52 -11.42
CA PHE A 202 6.22 8.24 -11.90
C PHE A 202 5.57 7.75 -13.19
N ALA A 203 4.43 8.31 -13.63
CA ALA A 203 3.80 7.92 -14.87
C ALA A 203 4.71 8.24 -16.06
N VAL A 204 4.77 7.30 -16.99
CA VAL A 204 5.59 7.38 -18.20
C VAL A 204 4.72 7.14 -19.44
N ASP A 205 5.05 7.82 -20.53
CA ASP A 205 4.61 7.53 -21.88
C ASP A 205 5.58 6.49 -22.43
N TYR A 206 5.12 5.24 -22.51
CA TYR A 206 6.00 4.12 -22.88
C TYR A 206 5.97 3.84 -24.37
N ASP A 207 4.83 4.00 -25.01
CA ASP A 207 4.64 3.78 -26.46
C ASP A 207 4.98 5.02 -27.31
N GLY A 208 5.12 6.21 -26.69
CA GLY A 208 5.55 7.43 -27.35
C GLY A 208 4.44 8.19 -28.08
N ASP A 209 3.18 8.00 -27.67
CA ASP A 209 2.00 8.68 -28.26
C ASP A 209 1.83 10.13 -27.76
N GLY A 210 2.66 10.57 -26.81
CA GLY A 210 2.65 11.89 -26.19
C GLY A 210 1.74 12.00 -24.98
N LYS A 211 1.17 10.90 -24.48
CA LYS A 211 0.31 10.83 -23.30
C LYS A 211 0.85 9.79 -22.31
N ARG A 212 0.52 9.95 -21.05
CA ARG A 212 0.82 8.97 -20.00
C ARG A 212 -0.47 8.30 -19.55
N ASN A 213 -1.07 7.50 -20.43
CA ASN A 213 -2.42 6.98 -20.26
C ASN A 213 -2.45 5.68 -19.45
N ILE A 214 -2.56 5.77 -18.13
CA ILE A 214 -2.70 4.59 -17.26
C ILE A 214 -4.13 4.02 -17.17
N TRP A 215 -5.13 4.64 -17.84
CA TRP A 215 -6.54 4.26 -17.75
C TRP A 215 -6.95 3.23 -18.80
N SER A 216 -6.48 3.38 -20.02
CA SER A 216 -6.83 2.51 -21.15
C SER A 216 -5.61 1.98 -21.92
N ASP A 217 -4.41 2.44 -21.58
CA ASP A 217 -3.17 2.00 -22.18
C ASP A 217 -2.37 1.09 -21.23
N VAL A 218 -2.29 -0.20 -21.58
CA VAL A 218 -1.59 -1.21 -20.77
C VAL A 218 -0.07 -0.99 -20.76
N PRO A 219 0.59 -0.68 -21.90
CA PRO A 219 1.99 -0.27 -21.95
C PRO A 219 2.35 0.81 -20.93
N ASP A 220 1.65 1.91 -20.94
CA ASP A 220 1.89 3.02 -20.02
C ASP A 220 1.65 2.64 -18.56
N ALA A 221 0.56 1.94 -18.30
CA ALA A 221 0.20 1.54 -16.95
C ALA A 221 1.26 0.61 -16.32
N LEU A 222 1.71 -0.41 -17.04
CA LEU A 222 2.71 -1.36 -16.54
C LEU A 222 4.10 -0.74 -16.47
N ALA A 223 4.49 0.06 -17.44
CA ALA A 223 5.77 0.77 -17.43
C ALA A 223 5.82 1.84 -16.31
N SER A 224 4.71 2.53 -16.04
CA SER A 224 4.60 3.46 -14.91
C SER A 224 4.75 2.73 -13.58
N THR A 225 4.16 1.55 -13.42
CA THR A 225 4.35 0.71 -12.23
C THR A 225 5.80 0.27 -12.08
N ALA A 226 6.46 -0.13 -13.17
CA ALA A 226 7.87 -0.48 -13.16
C ALA A 226 8.76 0.72 -12.81
N SER A 227 8.46 1.91 -13.35
CA SER A 227 9.11 3.18 -13.02
C SER A 227 9.00 3.46 -11.51
N TYR A 228 7.80 3.32 -10.95
CA TYR A 228 7.57 3.51 -9.51
C TYR A 228 8.41 2.54 -8.67
N LEU A 229 8.35 1.23 -8.93
CA LEU A 229 9.07 0.22 -8.15
C LEU A 229 10.59 0.42 -8.24
N ARG A 230 11.12 0.77 -9.42
CA ARG A 230 12.54 1.11 -9.57
C ARG A 230 12.94 2.29 -8.69
N HIS A 231 12.13 3.36 -8.64
CA HIS A 231 12.37 4.51 -7.76
C HIS A 231 12.19 4.17 -6.28
N ALA A 232 11.34 3.19 -5.97
CA ALA A 232 11.18 2.65 -4.62
C ALA A 232 12.32 1.70 -4.18
N GLY A 233 13.37 1.57 -5.00
CA GLY A 233 14.59 0.81 -4.67
C GLY A 233 14.54 -0.66 -5.08
N TRP A 234 13.71 -1.03 -6.06
CA TRP A 234 13.67 -2.39 -6.59
C TRP A 234 15.07 -2.86 -7.03
N GLN A 235 15.46 -4.05 -6.59
CA GLN A 235 16.72 -4.70 -6.93
C GLN A 235 16.47 -5.74 -8.03
N PRO A 236 17.03 -5.55 -9.25
CA PRO A 236 16.89 -6.52 -10.33
C PRO A 236 17.43 -7.91 -9.94
N GLY A 237 16.71 -8.95 -10.35
CA GLY A 237 17.11 -10.34 -10.07
C GLY A 237 16.90 -10.81 -8.62
N GLN A 238 16.55 -9.92 -7.70
CA GLN A 238 16.22 -10.29 -6.32
C GLN A 238 14.74 -10.64 -6.20
N THR A 239 14.39 -11.69 -5.42
CA THR A 239 13.00 -11.99 -5.06
C THR A 239 12.49 -11.03 -3.97
N TRP A 240 11.18 -11.07 -3.68
CA TRP A 240 10.59 -10.33 -2.57
C TRP A 240 10.89 -10.99 -1.20
N GLY A 241 10.95 -12.34 -1.16
CA GLY A 241 11.15 -13.09 0.08
C GLY A 241 11.02 -14.60 -0.10
N TYR A 242 11.11 -15.29 1.03
CA TYR A 242 10.97 -16.74 1.14
C TYR A 242 10.13 -17.09 2.35
N GLU A 243 9.13 -17.96 2.19
CA GLU A 243 8.56 -18.63 3.36
C GLU A 243 9.59 -19.57 3.98
N VAL A 244 9.71 -19.55 5.31
CA VAL A 244 10.72 -20.32 6.02
C VAL A 244 10.13 -21.13 7.16
N THR A 245 10.75 -22.28 7.42
CA THR A 245 10.48 -23.08 8.59
C THR A 245 11.43 -22.68 9.71
N LEU A 246 10.87 -22.45 10.90
CA LEU A 246 11.63 -22.21 12.12
C LEU A 246 12.11 -23.53 12.70
N LEU A 247 13.34 -23.55 13.21
CA LEU A 247 13.77 -24.66 14.06
C LEU A 247 12.88 -24.75 15.31
N LYS A 248 12.55 -25.98 15.69
CA LYS A 248 11.83 -26.26 16.93
C LYS A 248 12.58 -25.66 18.13
N GLY A 249 11.94 -24.76 18.87
CA GLY A 249 12.55 -24.04 20.00
C GLY A 249 13.31 -22.78 19.63
N PHE A 250 13.34 -22.35 18.36
CA PHE A 250 13.91 -21.05 18.00
C PHE A 250 13.16 -19.92 18.71
N ASN A 251 13.90 -19.15 19.48
CA ASN A 251 13.33 -18.03 20.21
C ASN A 251 13.23 -16.80 19.30
N VAL A 252 12.04 -16.59 18.70
CA VAL A 252 11.73 -15.42 17.86
C VAL A 252 11.99 -14.09 18.59
N LYS A 253 12.06 -14.11 19.93
CA LYS A 253 12.41 -12.93 20.76
C LYS A 253 13.78 -12.35 20.43
N ARG A 254 14.69 -13.12 19.85
CA ARG A 254 16.06 -12.70 19.55
C ARG A 254 16.21 -11.99 18.22
N VAL A 255 15.15 -11.92 17.44
CA VAL A 255 15.21 -11.36 16.10
C VAL A 255 14.22 -10.19 15.98
N SER A 256 14.75 -8.98 15.87
CA SER A 256 13.92 -7.84 15.48
C SER A 256 13.79 -7.87 13.95
N ASP A 257 12.62 -7.47 13.44
CA ASP A 257 12.36 -7.32 12.01
C ASP A 257 13.30 -6.32 11.30
N LYS A 258 13.95 -5.45 12.06
CA LYS A 258 15.00 -4.53 11.57
C LYS A 258 16.37 -5.18 11.44
N THR A 259 16.55 -6.41 11.89
CA THR A 259 17.84 -7.12 11.78
C THR A 259 18.01 -7.63 10.36
N LEU A 260 18.73 -6.87 9.55
CA LEU A 260 19.17 -7.29 8.23
C LEU A 260 20.41 -8.17 8.33
N LYS A 261 20.31 -9.43 7.89
CA LYS A 261 21.41 -10.38 7.78
C LYS A 261 21.41 -11.03 6.41
N PRO A 262 22.57 -11.48 5.91
CA PRO A 262 22.61 -12.37 4.76
C PRO A 262 21.72 -13.61 4.97
N VAL A 263 21.03 -14.04 3.93
CA VAL A 263 20.18 -15.25 3.95
C VAL A 263 20.99 -16.48 4.42
N GLY A 264 22.28 -16.58 4.01
CA GLY A 264 23.18 -17.64 4.49
C GLY A 264 23.44 -17.61 5.99
N ASP A 265 23.38 -16.45 6.65
CA ASP A 265 23.49 -16.37 8.10
C ASP A 265 22.19 -16.79 8.80
N TRP A 266 21.04 -16.52 8.20
CA TRP A 266 19.77 -17.10 8.65
C TRP A 266 19.80 -18.62 8.54
N GLN A 267 20.35 -19.15 7.44
CA GLN A 267 20.52 -20.60 7.24
C GLN A 267 21.42 -21.22 8.31
N LYS A 268 22.54 -20.58 8.68
CA LYS A 268 23.40 -21.03 9.79
C LYS A 268 22.67 -21.03 11.13
N LEU A 269 21.67 -20.15 11.31
CA LEU A 269 20.79 -20.15 12.49
C LEU A 269 19.71 -21.23 12.42
N GLY A 270 19.70 -22.04 11.34
CA GLY A 270 18.81 -23.17 11.14
C GLY A 270 17.51 -22.87 10.41
N PHE A 271 17.36 -21.70 9.78
CA PHE A 271 16.23 -21.43 8.93
C PHE A 271 16.38 -22.18 7.60
N THR A 272 15.32 -22.82 7.15
CA THR A 272 15.20 -23.47 5.83
C THR A 272 14.02 -22.90 5.08
N ARG A 273 14.05 -22.96 3.75
CA ARG A 273 12.83 -22.67 2.98
C ARG A 273 11.76 -23.69 3.31
N ALA A 274 10.52 -23.24 3.46
CA ALA A 274 9.41 -24.09 3.85
C ALA A 274 9.13 -25.20 2.82
N ASN A 275 9.41 -24.94 1.52
CA ASN A 275 9.26 -25.91 0.43
C ASN A 275 10.44 -26.90 0.33
N GLY A 276 11.42 -26.84 1.23
CA GLY A 276 12.59 -27.73 1.25
C GLY A 276 13.70 -27.42 0.25
N GLU A 277 13.51 -26.45 -0.64
CA GLU A 277 14.54 -26.05 -1.61
C GLU A 277 15.66 -25.21 -0.95
N PRO A 278 16.89 -25.22 -1.51
CA PRO A 278 17.96 -24.35 -1.03
C PRO A 278 17.64 -22.87 -1.31
N PHE A 279 18.26 -21.96 -0.54
CA PHE A 279 18.22 -20.54 -0.86
C PHE A 279 19.12 -20.24 -2.07
N PRO A 280 18.58 -19.66 -3.16
CA PRO A 280 19.36 -19.46 -4.39
C PRO A 280 20.42 -18.38 -4.26
N HIS A 281 20.21 -17.37 -3.38
CA HIS A 281 21.12 -16.23 -3.20
C HIS A 281 21.46 -16.00 -1.72
N PRO A 282 22.39 -16.78 -1.14
CA PRO A 282 22.73 -16.71 0.30
C PRO A 282 23.30 -15.35 0.74
N GLY A 283 23.83 -14.56 -0.19
CA GLY A 283 24.38 -13.22 0.08
C GLY A 283 23.33 -12.11 0.21
N ASP A 284 22.10 -12.34 -0.25
CA ASP A 284 21.04 -11.35 -0.15
C ASP A 284 20.70 -11.06 1.32
N LYS A 285 20.44 -9.78 1.61
CA LYS A 285 20.05 -9.37 2.96
C LYS A 285 18.55 -9.52 3.14
N ALA A 286 18.16 -10.17 4.22
CA ALA A 286 16.77 -10.37 4.60
C ALA A 286 16.53 -10.04 6.07
N SER A 287 15.28 -9.72 6.38
CA SER A 287 14.77 -9.61 7.75
C SER A 287 13.65 -10.62 7.99
N LEU A 288 13.43 -10.99 9.24
CA LEU A 288 12.38 -11.93 9.62
C LEU A 288 11.06 -11.21 9.76
N LEU A 289 10.00 -11.77 9.17
CA LEU A 289 8.63 -11.31 9.26
C LEU A 289 7.72 -12.46 9.69
N ALA A 290 7.01 -12.30 10.82
CA ALA A 290 6.04 -13.25 11.34
C ALA A 290 4.67 -12.55 11.48
N PRO A 291 3.92 -12.37 10.39
CA PRO A 291 2.75 -11.50 10.36
C PRO A 291 1.54 -12.07 11.12
N ALA A 292 1.56 -13.38 11.40
CA ALA A 292 0.57 -14.09 12.20
C ALA A 292 1.19 -14.74 13.46
N GLY A 293 2.34 -14.21 13.92
CA GLY A 293 3.08 -14.75 15.04
C GLY A 293 3.82 -16.06 14.71
N ALA A 294 4.32 -16.71 15.76
CA ALA A 294 5.11 -17.93 15.63
C ALA A 294 4.30 -19.17 15.19
N ASN A 295 2.98 -19.10 15.24
CA ASN A 295 2.07 -20.20 14.88
C ASN A 295 1.55 -20.10 13.43
N GLY A 296 1.96 -19.09 12.68
CA GLY A 296 1.60 -18.90 11.28
C GLY A 296 2.80 -18.96 10.36
N PRO A 297 2.61 -18.70 9.06
CA PRO A 297 3.69 -18.59 8.11
C PRO A 297 4.69 -17.50 8.52
N VAL A 298 5.98 -17.83 8.39
CA VAL A 298 7.09 -16.92 8.69
C VAL A 298 7.92 -16.73 7.43
N PHE A 299 8.41 -15.52 7.24
CA PHE A 299 9.09 -15.14 6.01
C PHE A 299 10.45 -14.50 6.30
N LEU A 300 11.43 -14.77 5.45
CA LEU A 300 12.59 -13.91 5.24
C LEU A 300 12.24 -12.97 4.09
N VAL A 301 12.05 -11.68 4.41
CA VAL A 301 11.69 -10.65 3.43
C VAL A 301 12.91 -9.85 3.03
N LEU A 302 13.06 -9.59 1.73
CA LEU A 302 14.19 -8.93 1.11
C LEU A 302 13.85 -7.45 0.77
N ASN A 303 14.79 -6.75 0.14
CA ASN A 303 14.59 -5.36 -0.23
C ASN A 303 13.38 -5.16 -1.14
N ASN A 304 13.12 -6.07 -2.07
CA ASN A 304 12.00 -5.96 -3.00
C ASN A 304 10.63 -6.05 -2.31
N PHE A 305 10.53 -6.70 -1.16
CA PHE A 305 9.35 -6.62 -0.31
C PHE A 305 9.11 -5.19 0.17
N GLN A 306 10.15 -4.47 0.57
CA GLN A 306 10.04 -3.07 0.96
C GLN A 306 9.62 -2.18 -0.22
N SER A 307 10.11 -2.47 -1.42
CA SER A 307 9.69 -1.75 -2.64
C SER A 307 8.19 -1.93 -2.93
N ILE A 308 7.65 -3.14 -2.70
CA ILE A 308 6.20 -3.38 -2.77
C ILE A 308 5.45 -2.65 -1.64
N MET A 309 6.02 -2.63 -0.41
CA MET A 309 5.45 -1.88 0.72
C MET A 309 5.39 -0.37 0.47
N HIS A 310 6.24 0.20 -0.38
CA HIS A 310 6.13 1.59 -0.81
C HIS A 310 4.89 1.83 -1.68
N TYR A 311 4.47 0.83 -2.46
CA TYR A 311 3.25 0.91 -3.27
C TYR A 311 1.99 0.94 -2.38
N ASN A 312 1.94 0.05 -1.40
CA ASN A 312 0.91 0.02 -0.37
C ASN A 312 1.52 -0.50 0.94
N VAL A 313 1.41 0.29 2.00
CA VAL A 313 2.06 0.04 3.30
C VAL A 313 1.51 -1.17 4.08
N ALA A 314 0.45 -1.82 3.60
CA ALA A 314 -0.10 -3.00 4.25
C ALA A 314 0.76 -4.24 3.98
N ILE A 315 1.17 -4.93 5.05
CA ILE A 315 1.94 -6.18 4.96
C ILE A 315 1.16 -7.26 4.20
N SER A 316 -0.17 -7.35 4.42
CA SER A 316 -1.05 -8.25 3.69
C SER A 316 -1.00 -8.02 2.18
N TYR A 317 -0.97 -6.75 1.77
CA TYR A 317 -0.83 -6.38 0.36
C TYR A 317 0.51 -6.86 -0.22
N ALA A 318 1.62 -6.53 0.44
CA ALA A 318 2.95 -6.90 -0.06
C ALA A 318 3.14 -8.42 -0.12
N LEU A 319 2.64 -9.16 0.88
CA LEU A 319 2.61 -10.63 0.85
C LEU A 319 1.70 -11.16 -0.26
N GLY A 320 0.53 -10.57 -0.46
CA GLY A 320 -0.41 -10.96 -1.51
C GLY A 320 0.16 -10.77 -2.91
N VAL A 321 0.78 -9.62 -3.18
CA VAL A 321 1.46 -9.33 -4.46
C VAL A 321 2.65 -10.27 -4.67
N GLY A 322 3.52 -10.43 -3.67
CA GLY A 322 4.67 -11.33 -3.74
C GLY A 322 4.24 -12.78 -3.98
N HIS A 323 3.27 -13.26 -3.22
CA HIS A 323 2.75 -14.62 -3.38
C HIS A 323 2.06 -14.83 -4.74
N LEU A 324 1.24 -13.87 -5.19
CA LEU A 324 0.63 -13.97 -6.52
C LEU A 324 1.71 -14.03 -7.61
N SER A 325 2.77 -13.22 -7.51
CA SER A 325 3.92 -13.29 -8.42
C SER A 325 4.56 -14.68 -8.44
N ASP A 326 4.76 -15.30 -7.28
CA ASP A 326 5.31 -16.65 -7.18
C ASP A 326 4.38 -17.70 -7.82
N ARG A 327 3.07 -17.58 -7.60
CA ARG A 327 2.08 -18.46 -8.24
C ARG A 327 2.04 -18.29 -9.77
N LEU A 328 2.28 -17.07 -10.26
CA LEU A 328 2.41 -16.81 -11.70
C LEU A 328 3.67 -17.46 -12.30
N LYS A 329 4.77 -17.56 -11.53
CA LYS A 329 5.98 -18.31 -11.91
C LYS A 329 5.80 -19.83 -11.84
N GLY A 330 4.69 -20.31 -11.27
CA GLY A 330 4.41 -21.75 -11.15
C GLY A 330 4.79 -22.34 -9.78
N TYR A 331 5.26 -21.53 -8.83
CA TYR A 331 5.49 -22.02 -7.48
C TYR A 331 4.18 -22.40 -6.77
N GLY A 332 4.29 -23.28 -5.76
CA GLY A 332 3.16 -23.73 -4.95
C GLY A 332 2.56 -22.67 -4.02
N PRO A 333 1.47 -23.01 -3.31
CA PRO A 333 0.96 -22.18 -2.23
C PRO A 333 1.93 -22.12 -1.04
N PHE A 334 1.66 -21.24 -0.07
CA PHE A 334 2.37 -21.26 1.20
C PHE A 334 2.20 -22.63 1.88
N VAL A 335 3.27 -23.10 2.53
CA VAL A 335 3.34 -24.43 3.13
C VAL A 335 2.68 -24.45 4.50
N HIS A 336 2.94 -23.40 5.32
CA HIS A 336 2.36 -23.33 6.65
C HIS A 336 0.96 -22.67 6.59
N PRO A 337 -0.03 -23.25 7.29
CA PRO A 337 -1.36 -22.69 7.33
C PRO A 337 -1.39 -21.37 8.11
N TRP A 338 -2.29 -20.49 7.72
CA TRP A 338 -2.62 -19.31 8.52
C TRP A 338 -3.40 -19.75 9.76
N PRO A 339 -3.16 -19.10 10.94
CA PRO A 339 -3.97 -19.38 12.11
C PRO A 339 -5.45 -19.09 11.83
N THR A 340 -6.32 -19.96 12.31
CA THR A 340 -7.76 -19.76 12.28
C THR A 340 -8.23 -18.70 13.27
N ASP A 341 -9.43 -18.15 13.07
CA ASP A 341 -9.97 -16.90 13.60
C ASP A 341 -9.93 -16.61 15.11
N GLU A 342 -9.70 -17.57 15.97
CA GLU A 342 -9.82 -17.38 17.43
C GLU A 342 -8.88 -16.33 18.03
N ASN A 343 -7.80 -15.99 17.35
CA ASN A 343 -6.79 -15.02 17.81
C ASN A 343 -6.75 -13.71 17.01
N HIS A 344 -7.57 -13.57 15.98
CA HIS A 344 -7.59 -12.35 15.18
C HIS A 344 -8.46 -11.27 15.82
N LEU A 345 -8.02 -10.03 15.70
CA LEU A 345 -8.77 -8.87 16.17
C LEU A 345 -9.71 -8.35 15.07
N ALA A 346 -10.97 -8.14 15.40
CA ALA A 346 -11.89 -7.38 14.58
C ALA A 346 -11.41 -5.93 14.41
N LEU A 347 -12.00 -5.17 13.49
CA LEU A 347 -11.56 -3.80 13.20
C LEU A 347 -11.59 -2.90 14.45
N ASP A 348 -12.69 -2.91 15.17
CA ASP A 348 -12.88 -2.17 16.41
C ASP A 348 -11.83 -2.53 17.48
N GLN A 349 -11.51 -3.82 17.59
CA GLN A 349 -10.48 -4.32 18.50
C GLN A 349 -9.06 -3.90 18.06
N ARG A 350 -8.79 -3.82 16.76
CA ARG A 350 -7.50 -3.32 16.25
C ARG A 350 -7.35 -1.83 16.50
N ILE A 351 -8.42 -1.06 16.27
CA ILE A 351 -8.47 0.37 16.62
C ILE A 351 -8.24 0.57 18.12
N GLU A 352 -8.89 -0.23 18.95
CA GLU A 352 -8.72 -0.19 20.40
C GLU A 352 -7.28 -0.52 20.81
N LEU A 353 -6.69 -1.59 20.25
CA LEU A 353 -5.30 -1.96 20.47
C LEU A 353 -4.35 -0.80 20.13
N GLN A 354 -4.55 -0.16 18.98
CA GLN A 354 -3.75 0.99 18.56
C GLN A 354 -3.92 2.17 19.53
N LYS A 355 -5.16 2.49 19.96
CA LYS A 355 -5.43 3.55 20.96
C LYS A 355 -4.69 3.28 22.27
N LEU A 356 -4.72 2.05 22.76
CA LEU A 356 -4.02 1.66 23.97
C LEU A 356 -2.49 1.75 23.82
N LEU A 357 -1.95 1.38 22.64
CA LEU A 357 -0.53 1.53 22.34
C LEU A 357 -0.11 3.01 22.23
N VAL A 358 -0.97 3.86 21.67
CA VAL A 358 -0.75 5.32 21.62
C VAL A 358 -0.77 5.90 23.04
N ALA A 359 -1.75 5.54 23.87
CA ALA A 359 -1.84 5.99 25.26
C ALA A 359 -0.59 5.61 26.08
N LYS A 360 0.06 4.48 25.74
CA LYS A 360 1.33 4.05 26.37
C LYS A 360 2.58 4.67 25.73
N GLY A 361 2.44 5.54 24.74
CA GLY A 361 3.57 6.15 24.01
C GLY A 361 4.37 5.17 23.15
N LEU A 362 3.82 3.99 22.86
CA LEU A 362 4.47 2.95 22.05
C LEU A 362 4.16 3.07 20.58
N LEU A 363 3.07 3.73 20.20
CA LEU A 363 2.65 4.00 18.84
C LEU A 363 2.46 5.51 18.64
N VAL A 364 2.90 6.01 17.50
CA VAL A 364 2.66 7.41 17.07
C VAL A 364 1.82 7.38 15.81
N GLY A 365 0.73 8.14 15.76
CA GLY A 365 -0.19 8.24 14.64
C GLY A 365 -1.63 7.91 15.00
N ASP A 366 -2.48 7.83 13.98
CA ASP A 366 -3.91 7.55 14.13
C ASP A 366 -4.17 6.06 14.38
N ALA A 367 -5.18 5.79 15.20
CA ALA A 367 -5.69 4.44 15.42
C ALA A 367 -6.72 4.13 14.32
N ASP A 368 -6.23 3.69 13.16
CA ASP A 368 -7.02 3.43 11.95
C ASP A 368 -7.41 1.96 11.75
N GLY A 369 -6.92 1.06 12.61
CA GLY A 369 -7.12 -0.37 12.52
C GLY A 369 -6.23 -1.08 11.49
N VAL A 370 -5.36 -0.34 10.78
CA VAL A 370 -4.40 -0.90 9.83
C VAL A 370 -3.19 -1.44 10.57
N ILE A 371 -2.93 -2.72 10.44
CA ILE A 371 -1.73 -3.34 11.02
C ILE A 371 -0.55 -3.17 10.07
N GLY A 372 0.07 -2.02 10.17
CA GLY A 372 1.31 -1.68 9.44
C GLY A 372 2.57 -1.89 10.27
N PRO A 373 3.77 -1.65 9.69
CA PRO A 373 5.06 -1.82 10.38
C PRO A 373 5.15 -1.08 11.72
N ALA A 374 4.58 0.13 11.81
CA ALA A 374 4.57 0.92 13.05
C ALA A 374 3.76 0.21 14.16
N THR A 375 2.60 -0.33 13.84
CA THR A 375 1.77 -1.09 14.81
C THR A 375 2.47 -2.36 15.25
N LEU A 376 3.09 -3.12 14.33
CA LEU A 376 3.84 -4.33 14.69
C LEU A 376 5.01 -4.00 15.63
N GLU A 377 5.74 -2.93 15.37
CA GLU A 377 6.86 -2.53 16.22
C GLU A 377 6.39 -2.04 17.61
N ALA A 378 5.26 -1.36 17.67
CA ALA A 378 4.63 -0.98 18.93
C ALA A 378 4.21 -2.22 19.75
N VAL A 379 3.61 -3.23 19.09
CA VAL A 379 3.26 -4.52 19.72
C VAL A 379 4.52 -5.22 20.21
N LYS A 380 5.60 -5.29 19.43
CA LYS A 380 6.88 -5.86 19.86
C LYS A 380 7.45 -5.15 21.08
N SER A 381 7.39 -3.82 21.10
CA SER A 381 7.84 -3.03 22.24
C SER A 381 7.04 -3.35 23.49
N PHE A 382 5.72 -3.48 23.37
CA PHE A 382 4.87 -3.92 24.47
C PHE A 382 5.19 -5.35 24.91
N GLN A 383 5.35 -6.29 23.99
CA GLN A 383 5.73 -7.66 24.28
C GLN A 383 7.08 -7.75 25.01
N ARG A 384 8.07 -6.95 24.60
CA ARG A 384 9.38 -6.86 25.30
C ARG A 384 9.20 -6.40 26.75
N SER A 385 8.38 -5.35 26.97
CA SER A 385 8.14 -4.82 28.32
C SER A 385 7.46 -5.85 29.25
N LYS A 386 6.75 -6.84 28.68
CA LYS A 386 6.06 -7.90 29.40
C LYS A 386 6.80 -9.24 29.41
N SER A 387 8.01 -9.29 28.90
CA SER A 387 8.78 -10.54 28.74
C SER A 387 8.03 -11.65 27.96
N LEU A 388 7.12 -11.22 27.06
CA LEU A 388 6.38 -12.12 26.17
C LEU A 388 7.21 -12.51 24.93
N PRO A 389 6.83 -13.54 24.16
CA PRO A 389 7.33 -13.76 22.82
C PRO A 389 7.19 -12.51 21.96
N VAL A 390 8.31 -12.05 21.36
CA VAL A 390 8.34 -10.79 20.59
C VAL A 390 8.14 -11.12 19.11
N ASP A 391 6.93 -11.50 18.74
CA ASP A 391 6.54 -11.80 17.36
C ASP A 391 5.88 -10.61 16.65
N GLY A 392 5.45 -9.60 17.40
CA GLY A 392 4.74 -8.43 16.87
C GLY A 392 3.28 -8.72 16.50
N PHE A 393 2.78 -9.92 16.77
CA PHE A 393 1.42 -10.29 16.39
C PHE A 393 0.38 -9.60 17.30
N PRO A 394 -0.54 -8.77 16.74
CA PRO A 394 -1.57 -8.08 17.49
C PRO A 394 -2.73 -9.05 17.82
N SER A 395 -2.50 -9.94 18.77
CA SER A 395 -3.46 -10.96 19.17
C SER A 395 -4.47 -10.44 20.18
N ARG A 396 -5.57 -11.21 20.37
CA ARG A 396 -6.54 -10.98 21.46
C ARG A 396 -5.86 -10.96 22.83
N THR A 397 -4.90 -11.85 23.05
CA THR A 397 -4.10 -11.89 24.28
C THR A 397 -3.36 -10.58 24.54
N ILE A 398 -2.77 -9.99 23.50
CA ILE A 398 -2.09 -8.69 23.61
C ILE A 398 -3.09 -7.57 23.94
N LEU A 399 -4.26 -7.56 23.30
CA LEU A 399 -5.30 -6.59 23.59
C LEU A 399 -5.80 -6.69 25.04
N GLU A 400 -6.04 -7.89 25.53
CA GLU A 400 -6.47 -8.13 26.92
C GLU A 400 -5.41 -7.69 27.94
N LEU A 401 -4.13 -7.91 27.66
CA LEU A 401 -3.03 -7.42 28.50
C LEU A 401 -2.96 -5.89 28.50
N LEU A 402 -3.14 -5.26 27.33
CA LEU A 402 -3.19 -3.78 27.21
C LEU A 402 -4.38 -3.19 28.00
N ARG A 403 -5.55 -3.81 27.93
CA ARG A 403 -6.76 -3.41 28.70
C ARG A 403 -6.55 -3.47 30.21
N LYS A 404 -5.84 -4.47 30.71
CA LYS A 404 -5.56 -4.61 32.14
C LYS A 404 -4.63 -3.55 32.73
N GLU A 405 -3.94 -2.83 31.85
CA GLU A 405 -2.93 -1.82 32.23
C GLU A 405 -3.33 -0.38 31.90
N GLY A 406 -4.44 -0.18 31.23
CA GLY A 406 -5.05 1.12 30.99
C GLY A 406 -6.11 1.38 32.04
#